data_0f2e7b2d1460842f9e7f4fe30efaef6d
#
_entry.id   0f2e7b2d1460842f9e7f4fe30efaef6d
#
_cell.length_a   1.000
_cell.length_b   1.000
_cell.length_c   1.000
_cell.angle_alpha   90.00
_cell.angle_beta   90.00
_cell.angle_gamma   90.00
#
_symmetry.space_group_name_H-M   'P 1'
#
loop_
_entity.id
_entity.type
_entity.pdbx_description
1 polymer ?
#
loop_
_entity_poly.entity_id
_entity_poly.type
_entity_poly.pdbx_seq_one_letter_code
_entity_poly.pdbx_strand_id
1 'polypeptide(L)'
;MTEPDQASTGAPGDDTRRRRLLFRATHRGTAENDLMIGGFVRENLQTLTAGDLDALEALMERPDPDLADWLTGRRDIGPEDATPMLLRIRASLRR
;
A
#
# COMPACT_ATOMS: atom_id res chain seq x y z
N MET A 1 -15.44 0.58 -28.64
CA MET A 1 -15.22 0.78 -28.15
C MET A 1 -14.82 0.60 -27.57
N THR A 2 -14.73 0.58 -27.35
CA THR A 2 -14.25 0.54 -26.74
C THR A 2 -13.66 0.44 -26.14
N GLU A 3 -13.52 0.33 -25.87
CA GLU A 3 -12.95 0.32 -25.31
C GLU A 3 -12.27 0.48 -24.77
N PRO A 4 -12.28 0.40 -24.91
CA PRO A 4 -11.70 0.66 -24.21
C PRO A 4 -10.98 0.62 -23.71
N ASP A 5 -10.83 0.65 -23.75
CA ASP A 5 -10.21 0.79 -23.35
C ASP A 5 -9.67 0.93 -22.71
N GLN A 6 -9.82 0.85 -22.61
CA GLN A 6 -9.50 1.07 -22.09
C GLN A 6 -8.69 0.93 -21.44
N ALA A 7 -8.65 0.72 -21.34
CA ALA A 7 -7.98 0.59 -20.82
C ALA A 7 -7.20 0.82 -20.33
N SER A 8 -7.53 0.76 -20.16
CA SER A 8 -6.48 1.03 -19.78
C SER A 8 -5.90 1.76 -18.78
N THR A 9 -5.05 1.90 -18.58
CA THR A 9 -4.19 2.83 -17.96
C THR A 9 -4.90 4.12 -17.72
N GLY A 10 -4.92 4.60 -16.50
CA GLY A 10 -5.65 5.79 -16.18
C GLY A 10 -7.15 5.63 -16.35
N ALA A 11 -7.60 4.40 -16.49
CA ALA A 11 -9.01 4.13 -16.57
C ALA A 11 -9.71 4.61 -15.31
N PRO A 12 -10.99 5.03 -15.40
CA PRO A 12 -11.71 5.47 -14.21
C PRO A 12 -11.69 4.46 -13.07
N GLY A 13 -11.68 3.16 -13.40
CA GLY A 13 -11.59 2.12 -12.38
C GLY A 13 -10.30 2.18 -11.58
N ASP A 14 -9.19 2.50 -12.25
CA ASP A 14 -7.91 2.62 -11.59
C ASP A 14 -7.88 3.83 -10.66
N ASP A 15 -8.43 4.94 -11.07
CA ASP A 15 -8.51 6.12 -10.22
C ASP A 15 -9.36 5.86 -8.99
N THR A 16 -10.48 5.20 -9.16
CA THR A 16 -11.35 4.84 -8.06
C THR A 16 -10.64 3.88 -7.11
N ARG A 17 -9.95 2.90 -7.67
CA ARG A 17 -9.21 1.93 -6.89
C ARG A 17 -8.10 2.61 -6.08
N ARG A 18 -7.37 3.54 -6.70
CA ARG A 18 -6.30 4.28 -6.02
C ARG A 18 -6.84 5.11 -4.87
N ARG A 19 -7.93 5.82 -5.09
CA ARG A 19 -8.55 6.64 -4.04
C ARG A 19 -9.06 5.78 -2.89
N ARG A 20 -9.66 4.64 -3.21
CA ARG A 20 -10.14 3.72 -2.20
C ARG A 20 -8.98 3.16 -1.38
N LEU A 21 -7.89 2.81 -2.05
CA LEU A 21 -6.69 2.31 -1.39
C LEU A 21 -6.11 3.36 -0.45
N LEU A 22 -5.99 4.60 -0.93
CA LEU A 22 -5.48 5.70 -0.12
C LEU A 22 -6.34 5.92 1.11
N PHE A 23 -7.66 5.88 0.93
CA PHE A 23 -8.57 6.03 2.06
C PHE A 23 -8.33 4.93 3.09
N ARG A 24 -8.26 3.68 2.64
CA ARG A 24 -8.02 2.55 3.55
C ARG A 24 -6.66 2.67 4.24
N ALA A 25 -5.65 3.13 3.52
CA ALA A 25 -4.30 3.24 4.07
C ALA A 25 -4.20 4.35 5.12
N THR A 26 -5.02 5.39 5.00
CA THR A 26 -4.98 6.53 5.92
C THR A 26 -6.04 6.45 7.02
N HIS A 27 -6.88 5.42 7.01
CA HIS A 27 -7.97 5.28 8.00
C HIS A 27 -7.95 3.88 8.62
N ARG A 28 -6.77 3.44 9.02
CA ARG A 28 -6.65 2.11 9.63
C ARG A 28 -7.03 2.10 11.11
N GLY A 29 -7.12 3.27 11.72
CA GLY A 29 -7.51 3.36 13.12
C GLY A 29 -6.34 3.47 14.09
N THR A 30 -5.11 3.42 13.59
CA THR A 30 -3.93 3.70 14.41
C THR A 30 -3.14 4.81 13.72
N ALA A 31 -2.78 5.83 14.49
CA ALA A 31 -2.05 6.97 13.93
C ALA A 31 -0.73 6.52 13.30
N GLU A 32 -0.05 5.57 13.92
CA GLU A 32 1.24 5.11 13.44
C GLU A 32 1.14 4.51 12.03
N ASN A 33 0.20 3.57 11.84
CA ASN A 33 0.04 2.94 10.54
C ASN A 33 -0.56 3.89 9.51
N ASP A 34 -1.47 4.76 9.93
CA ASP A 34 -2.03 5.78 9.03
C ASP A 34 -0.93 6.65 8.44
N LEU A 35 0.05 7.02 9.26
CA LEU A 35 1.18 7.84 8.79
C LEU A 35 2.15 7.03 7.93
N MET A 36 2.51 5.82 8.37
CA MET A 36 3.52 5.04 7.66
C MET A 36 3.02 4.49 6.34
N ILE A 37 1.89 3.81 6.37
CA ILE A 37 1.35 3.18 5.16
C ILE A 37 0.64 4.22 4.32
N GLY A 38 -0.18 5.06 4.96
CA GLY A 38 -0.89 6.12 4.25
C GLY A 38 0.05 7.11 3.60
N GLY A 39 1.13 7.48 4.29
CA GLY A 39 2.12 8.39 3.72
C GLY A 39 2.79 7.81 2.49
N PHE A 40 3.17 6.53 2.56
CA PHE A 40 3.76 5.85 1.42
C PHE A 40 2.81 5.82 0.22
N VAL A 41 1.56 5.44 0.46
CA VAL A 41 0.57 5.37 -0.61
C VAL A 41 0.34 6.75 -1.22
N ARG A 42 0.22 7.78 -0.37
CA ARG A 42 0.01 9.14 -0.86
C ARG A 42 1.15 9.62 -1.74
N GLU A 43 2.39 9.38 -1.30
CA GLU A 43 3.57 9.84 -2.05
C GLU A 43 3.72 9.15 -3.38
N ASN A 44 3.27 7.89 -3.49
CA ASN A 44 3.49 7.08 -4.67
C ASN A 44 2.23 6.82 -5.48
N LEU A 45 1.12 7.47 -5.13
CA LEU A 45 -0.20 7.11 -5.61
C LEU A 45 -0.28 7.00 -7.13
N GLN A 46 0.30 7.96 -7.84
CA GLN A 46 0.19 8.02 -9.29
C GLN A 46 1.15 7.07 -10.03
N THR A 47 2.15 6.57 -9.33
CA THR A 47 3.14 5.69 -9.94
C THR A 47 2.96 4.23 -9.59
N LEU A 48 2.04 3.91 -8.69
CA LEU A 48 1.78 2.53 -8.30
C LEU A 48 1.17 1.76 -9.48
N THR A 49 1.75 0.62 -9.80
CA THR A 49 1.23 -0.25 -10.86
C THR A 49 0.06 -1.07 -10.35
N ALA A 50 -0.64 -1.74 -11.27
CA ALA A 50 -1.72 -2.64 -10.88
C ALA A 50 -1.20 -3.73 -9.91
N GLY A 51 -0.01 -4.25 -10.17
CA GLY A 51 0.60 -5.22 -9.27
C GLY A 51 0.90 -4.63 -7.90
N ASP A 52 1.35 -3.37 -7.86
CA ASP A 52 1.58 -2.67 -6.61
C ASP A 52 0.28 -2.51 -5.82
N LEU A 53 -0.80 -2.17 -6.51
CA LEU A 53 -2.09 -2.03 -5.85
C LEU A 53 -2.56 -3.37 -5.27
N ASP A 54 -2.38 -4.45 -6.02
CA ASP A 54 -2.70 -5.79 -5.51
C ASP A 54 -1.89 -6.10 -4.26
N ALA A 55 -0.59 -5.81 -4.30
CA ALA A 55 0.30 -6.11 -3.17
C ALA A 55 -0.07 -5.28 -1.94
N LEU A 56 -0.42 -4.01 -2.13
CA LEU A 56 -0.83 -3.15 -1.03
C LEU A 56 -2.15 -3.59 -0.42
N GLU A 57 -3.11 -3.97 -1.27
CA GLU A 57 -4.40 -4.45 -0.77
C GLU A 57 -4.22 -5.71 0.07
N ALA A 58 -3.37 -6.63 -0.39
CA ALA A 58 -3.08 -7.84 0.36
C ALA A 58 -2.39 -7.51 1.69
N LEU A 59 -1.44 -6.59 1.65
CA LEU A 59 -0.71 -6.20 2.85
C LEU A 59 -1.64 -5.59 3.89
N MET A 60 -2.60 -4.78 3.44
CA MET A 60 -3.53 -4.12 4.36
C MET A 60 -4.54 -5.08 5.00
N GLU A 61 -4.56 -6.35 4.59
CA GLU A 61 -5.34 -7.36 5.29
C GLU A 61 -4.64 -7.89 6.53
N ARG A 62 -3.35 -7.57 6.70
CA ARG A 62 -2.61 -8.01 7.87
C ARG A 62 -3.00 -7.16 9.08
N PRO A 63 -2.93 -7.74 10.28
CA PRO A 63 -3.28 -7.00 11.50
C PRO A 63 -2.39 -5.79 11.71
N ASP A 64 -2.98 -4.70 12.21
CA ASP A 64 -2.24 -3.47 12.46
C ASP A 64 -1.06 -3.63 13.41
N PRO A 65 -1.16 -4.40 14.51
CA PRO A 65 0.01 -4.58 15.37
C PRO A 65 1.19 -5.23 14.65
N ASP A 66 0.92 -6.20 13.78
CA ASP A 66 1.99 -6.84 13.01
C ASP A 66 2.66 -5.85 12.08
N LEU A 67 1.85 -5.08 11.34
CA LEU A 67 2.37 -4.08 10.42
C LEU A 67 3.22 -3.03 11.15
N ALA A 68 2.72 -2.55 12.27
CA ALA A 68 3.45 -1.54 13.05
C ALA A 68 4.78 -2.09 13.54
N ASP A 69 4.80 -3.32 14.05
CA ASP A 69 6.03 -3.92 14.56
C ASP A 69 7.05 -4.13 13.45
N TRP A 70 6.60 -4.60 12.30
CA TRP A 70 7.50 -4.81 11.15
C TRP A 70 8.04 -3.50 10.61
N LEU A 71 7.18 -2.51 10.43
CA LEU A 71 7.58 -1.25 9.79
C LEU A 71 8.46 -0.40 10.70
N THR A 72 8.27 -0.47 12.01
CA THR A 72 9.10 0.27 12.96
C THR A 72 10.38 -0.46 13.33
N GLY A 73 10.47 -1.75 12.98
CA GLY A 73 11.64 -2.55 13.33
C GLY A 73 11.59 -3.14 14.72
N ARG A 74 10.46 -3.02 15.42
CA ARG A 74 10.32 -3.64 16.73
C ARG A 74 10.35 -5.16 16.64
N ARG A 75 9.99 -5.70 15.46
CA ARG A 75 10.02 -7.13 15.21
C ARG A 75 10.60 -7.38 13.84
N ASP A 76 11.48 -8.38 13.73
CA ASP A 76 12.04 -8.76 12.43
C ASP A 76 10.97 -9.36 11.54
N ILE A 77 11.10 -9.11 10.23
CA ILE A 77 10.19 -9.68 9.24
C ILE A 77 10.70 -11.07 8.88
N GLY A 78 9.93 -12.10 9.22
CA GLY A 78 10.30 -13.46 8.85
C GLY A 78 10.15 -13.68 7.35
N PRO A 79 10.79 -14.73 6.82
CA PRO A 79 10.77 -14.98 5.36
C PRO A 79 9.36 -15.14 4.81
N GLU A 80 8.45 -15.68 5.59
CA GLU A 80 7.08 -15.92 5.12
C GLU A 80 6.28 -14.62 5.01
N ASP A 81 6.72 -13.55 5.68
CA ASP A 81 6.03 -12.26 5.68
C ASP A 81 6.75 -11.19 4.87
N ALA A 82 7.94 -11.50 4.37
CA ALA A 82 8.81 -10.52 3.71
C ALA A 82 8.41 -10.31 2.25
N THR A 83 7.24 -9.73 2.04
CA THR A 83 6.82 -9.40 0.67
C THR A 83 7.61 -8.19 0.17
N PRO A 84 7.82 -8.09 -1.17
CA PRO A 84 8.52 -6.93 -1.71
C PRO A 84 7.89 -5.61 -1.33
N MET A 85 6.55 -5.55 -1.27
CA MET A 85 5.87 -4.29 -0.92
C MET A 85 6.13 -3.90 0.53
N LEU A 86 6.09 -4.85 1.46
CA LEU A 86 6.36 -4.56 2.87
C LEU A 86 7.79 -4.03 3.04
N LEU A 87 8.74 -4.68 2.36
CA LEU A 87 10.13 -4.26 2.42
C LEU A 87 10.33 -2.88 1.79
N ARG A 88 9.61 -2.60 0.71
CA ARG A 88 9.67 -1.30 0.04
C ARG A 88 9.18 -0.18 0.93
N ILE A 89 8.06 -0.39 1.63
CA ILE A 89 7.53 0.61 2.56
C ILE A 89 8.52 0.82 3.69
N ARG A 90 9.03 -0.27 4.27
CA ARG A 90 9.99 -0.17 5.36
C ARG A 90 11.23 0.61 4.94
N ALA A 91 11.73 0.34 3.73
CA ALA A 91 12.91 1.06 3.23
C ALA A 91 12.62 2.55 3.08
N SER A 92 11.42 2.91 2.64
CA SER A 92 11.05 4.31 2.45
C SER A 92 11.03 5.09 3.78
N LEU A 93 10.76 4.40 4.88
CA LEU A 93 10.69 5.04 6.19
C LEU A 93 12.07 5.34 6.78
N ARG A 94 13.11 4.80 6.19
CA ARG A 94 14.47 4.96 6.69
C ARG A 94 15.25 6.07 6.00
N ARG A 95 14.62 6.75 5.06
CA ARG A 95 15.28 7.85 4.34
C ARG A 95 15.27 9.13 5.16
#